data_3f02178a1adb7577d6f02a06d9cd83b4
#
_entry.id   3f02178a1adb7577d6f02a06d9cd83b4
#
_cell.length_a   1.000
_cell.length_b   1.000
_cell.length_c   1.000
_cell.angle_alpha   90.00
_cell.angle_beta   90.00
_cell.angle_gamma   90.00
#
_symmetry.space_group_name_H-M   'P 1'
#
loop_
_entity.id
_entity.type
_entity.pdbx_description
1 polymer ?
#
loop_
_entity_poly.entity_id
_entity_poly.type
_entity_poly.pdbx_seq_one_letter_code
_entity_poly.pdbx_strand_id
1 'polypeptide(L)'
;MYQEAGRAILGWEGGSAFTLFKNVLSRGQTGSFICEEAPVSRLQKAVSELLAGDRIIFCFSSHKDAFEAGLSLFPDETSFYRPWNAQNEKIKINRQAALILTPPLPWAENIFILALDTKRIEENPDKLLFIRNAIKLPFALEVAMTRSIYNLIKALQERQEKDWFIYDPVLTKYWNREGPYLFPKVPKDNYTDFALHCLDCGIVISPDYNQPSIVPFGADRGVFTKLKNSPFEY
;
A
#
# COMPACT_ATOMS: atom_id res chain seq x y z
N MET A 1 13.17 -5.81 -3.79
CA MET A 1 12.66 -5.06 -2.63
C MET A 1 11.83 -3.81 -3.03
N TYR A 2 11.89 -3.41 -4.28
CA TYR A 2 10.90 -2.46 -4.83
C TYR A 2 9.61 -3.23 -5.16
N GLN A 3 8.71 -3.33 -4.22
CA GLN A 3 7.43 -4.02 -4.39
C GLN A 3 6.33 -3.07 -4.88
N GLU A 4 6.64 -2.30 -5.92
CA GLU A 4 5.70 -1.35 -6.52
C GLU A 4 5.02 -0.46 -5.45
N ALA A 5 5.83 0.10 -4.54
CA ALA A 5 5.36 0.93 -3.41
C ALA A 5 4.27 0.26 -2.54
N GLY A 6 4.28 -1.07 -2.45
CA GLY A 6 3.33 -1.86 -1.66
C GLY A 6 2.28 -2.62 -2.48
N ARG A 7 2.15 -2.37 -3.78
CA ARG A 7 1.21 -3.11 -4.63
C ARG A 7 1.52 -4.61 -4.70
N ALA A 8 2.79 -4.99 -4.65
CA ALA A 8 3.22 -6.38 -4.65
C ALA A 8 3.48 -6.97 -3.26
N ILE A 9 3.03 -6.32 -2.17
CA ILE A 9 3.31 -6.73 -0.78
C ILE A 9 2.75 -8.13 -0.44
N LEU A 10 1.75 -8.60 -1.18
CA LEU A 10 1.20 -9.97 -1.08
C LEU A 10 1.80 -10.94 -2.11
N GLY A 11 2.73 -10.49 -2.94
CA GLY A 11 3.34 -11.23 -4.04
C GLY A 11 2.92 -10.68 -5.41
N TRP A 12 3.67 -11.05 -6.45
CA TRP A 12 3.50 -10.54 -7.81
C TRP A 12 2.34 -11.19 -8.58
N GLU A 13 1.93 -12.40 -8.19
CA GLU A 13 0.93 -13.17 -8.93
C GLU A 13 -0.52 -12.68 -8.74
N GLY A 14 -0.76 -11.85 -7.73
CA GLY A 14 -2.10 -11.34 -7.41
C GLY A 14 -3.10 -12.38 -6.89
N GLY A 15 -2.74 -13.67 -6.90
CA GLY A 15 -3.50 -14.77 -6.28
C GLY A 15 -4.99 -14.80 -6.64
N SER A 16 -5.84 -14.97 -5.63
CA SER A 16 -7.30 -15.08 -5.80
C SER A 16 -7.95 -13.79 -6.33
N ALA A 17 -7.34 -12.63 -6.12
CA ALA A 17 -7.83 -11.36 -6.66
C ALA A 17 -7.68 -11.32 -8.20
N PHE A 18 -6.54 -11.78 -8.72
CA PHE A 18 -6.32 -11.88 -10.17
C PHE A 18 -7.25 -12.91 -10.82
N THR A 19 -7.42 -14.07 -10.19
CA THR A 19 -8.36 -15.08 -10.68
C THR A 19 -9.77 -14.53 -10.74
N LEU A 20 -10.21 -13.82 -9.72
CA LEU A 20 -11.54 -13.22 -9.69
C LEU A 20 -11.72 -12.15 -10.76
N PHE A 21 -10.71 -11.30 -10.98
CA PHE A 21 -10.69 -10.31 -12.06
C PHE A 21 -10.93 -10.95 -13.43
N LYS A 22 -10.16 -11.99 -13.77
CA LYS A 22 -10.33 -12.74 -15.03
C LYS A 22 -11.72 -13.33 -15.16
N ASN A 23 -12.25 -13.93 -14.10
CA ASN A 23 -13.57 -14.56 -14.11
C ASN A 23 -14.70 -13.53 -14.34
N VAL A 24 -14.59 -12.34 -13.76
CA VAL A 24 -15.56 -11.26 -13.97
C VAL A 24 -15.51 -10.78 -15.43
N LEU A 25 -14.31 -10.57 -15.97
CA LEU A 25 -14.13 -10.17 -17.38
C LEU A 25 -14.66 -11.23 -18.35
N SER A 26 -14.36 -12.51 -18.10
CA SER A 26 -14.80 -13.61 -18.97
C SER A 26 -16.33 -13.79 -19.01
N ARG A 27 -17.03 -13.27 -18.00
CA ARG A 27 -18.51 -13.23 -17.96
C ARG A 27 -19.10 -12.01 -18.66
N GLY A 28 -18.27 -11.18 -19.31
CA GLY A 28 -18.70 -9.94 -19.96
C GLY A 28 -19.15 -8.83 -18.99
N GLN A 29 -18.83 -8.94 -17.71
CA GLN A 29 -19.16 -7.92 -16.70
C GLN A 29 -18.10 -6.81 -16.74
N THR A 30 -18.11 -6.05 -17.83
CA THR A 30 -17.21 -4.94 -18.09
C THR A 30 -17.99 -3.62 -17.97
N GLY A 31 -17.36 -2.60 -17.43
CA GLY A 31 -17.96 -1.29 -17.28
C GLY A 31 -18.24 -0.91 -15.82
N SER A 32 -18.71 0.30 -15.63
CA SER A 32 -19.07 0.85 -14.33
C SER A 32 -20.59 0.90 -14.22
N PHE A 33 -21.13 0.01 -13.42
CA PHE A 33 -22.56 0.04 -13.10
C PHE A 33 -22.76 1.03 -11.93
N ILE A 34 -23.42 2.14 -12.20
CA ILE A 34 -23.81 3.10 -11.17
C ILE A 34 -25.28 2.83 -10.87
N CYS A 35 -25.55 2.36 -9.67
CA CYS A 35 -26.88 2.43 -9.09
C CYS A 35 -26.83 3.59 -8.07
N GLU A 36 -27.55 4.65 -8.31
CA GLU A 36 -27.60 5.83 -7.41
C GLU A 36 -28.12 5.46 -6.02
N GLU A 37 -28.89 4.40 -5.92
CA GLU A 37 -29.43 3.86 -4.67
C GLU A 37 -28.58 2.69 -4.13
N ALA A 38 -27.41 2.42 -4.69
CA ALA A 38 -26.62 1.28 -4.27
C ALA A 38 -26.16 1.46 -2.80
N PRO A 39 -26.31 0.42 -1.98
CA PRO A 39 -25.74 0.43 -0.65
C PRO A 39 -24.21 0.58 -0.75
N VAL A 40 -23.61 1.02 0.35
CA VAL A 40 -22.15 1.15 0.51
C VAL A 40 -21.40 0.04 -0.25
N SER A 41 -20.45 0.43 -1.10
CA SER A 41 -19.75 -0.52 -1.97
C SER A 41 -19.05 -1.61 -1.16
N ARG A 42 -18.88 -2.79 -1.77
CA ARG A 42 -18.17 -3.90 -1.10
C ARG A 42 -16.71 -3.54 -0.80
N LEU A 43 -16.10 -2.73 -1.66
CA LEU A 43 -14.75 -2.22 -1.45
C LEU A 43 -14.70 -1.33 -0.21
N GLN A 44 -15.66 -0.42 -0.05
CA GLN A 44 -15.72 0.44 1.13
C GLN A 44 -15.87 -0.38 2.42
N LYS A 45 -16.70 -1.42 2.40
CA LYS A 45 -16.84 -2.34 3.56
C LYS A 45 -15.52 -3.04 3.89
N ALA A 46 -14.81 -3.54 2.88
CA ALA A 46 -13.52 -4.20 3.07
C ALA A 46 -12.45 -3.24 3.63
N VAL A 47 -12.41 -1.99 3.15
CA VAL A 47 -11.51 -0.96 3.67
C VAL A 47 -11.87 -0.58 5.10
N SER A 48 -13.16 -0.44 5.42
CA SER A 48 -13.63 -0.16 6.77
C SER A 48 -13.23 -1.28 7.76
N GLU A 49 -13.32 -2.54 7.33
CA GLU A 49 -12.88 -3.70 8.11
C GLU A 49 -11.37 -3.69 8.32
N LEU A 50 -10.58 -3.42 7.26
CA LEU A 50 -9.12 -3.32 7.34
C LEU A 50 -8.68 -2.25 8.34
N LEU A 51 -9.37 -1.12 8.38
CA LEU A 51 -9.02 0.04 9.20
C LEU A 51 -9.74 0.07 10.57
N ALA A 52 -10.52 -0.96 10.86
CA ALA A 52 -11.31 -1.09 12.11
C ALA A 52 -12.15 0.16 12.42
N GLY A 53 -12.80 0.73 11.40
CA GLY A 53 -13.65 1.92 11.53
C GLY A 53 -14.40 2.24 10.23
N ASP A 54 -15.58 2.86 10.35
CA ASP A 54 -16.39 3.23 9.20
C ASP A 54 -15.70 4.29 8.35
N ARG A 55 -15.55 4.02 7.06
CA ARG A 55 -14.83 4.86 6.10
C ARG A 55 -15.64 5.13 4.85
N ILE A 56 -15.61 6.38 4.40
CA ILE A 56 -15.99 6.75 3.03
C ILE A 56 -14.73 6.70 2.18
N ILE A 57 -14.80 6.11 0.99
CA ILE A 57 -13.61 5.92 0.15
C ILE A 57 -13.70 6.64 -1.18
N PHE A 58 -12.54 7.11 -1.65
CA PHE A 58 -12.33 7.65 -2.99
C PHE A 58 -11.10 7.02 -3.60
N CYS A 59 -11.16 6.72 -4.89
CA CYS A 59 -10.03 6.15 -5.63
C CYS A 59 -9.35 7.20 -6.50
N PHE A 60 -8.03 7.11 -6.62
CA PHE A 60 -7.20 8.02 -7.39
C PHE A 60 -6.19 7.23 -8.21
N SER A 61 -5.82 7.74 -9.39
CA SER A 61 -4.73 7.18 -10.21
C SER A 61 -3.35 7.72 -9.81
N SER A 62 -3.29 8.77 -8.98
CA SER A 62 -2.08 9.42 -8.52
C SER A 62 -2.01 9.45 -6.99
N HIS A 63 -0.85 9.05 -6.46
CA HIS A 63 -0.54 9.17 -5.04
C HIS A 63 -0.59 10.62 -4.57
N LYS A 64 -0.11 11.54 -5.41
CA LYS A 64 -0.11 12.97 -5.13
C LYS A 64 -1.55 13.50 -4.98
N ASP A 65 -2.44 13.16 -5.92
CA ASP A 65 -3.83 13.63 -5.88
C ASP A 65 -4.56 13.08 -4.64
N ALA A 66 -4.35 11.81 -4.30
CA ALA A 66 -4.92 11.22 -3.09
C ALA A 66 -4.44 11.93 -1.82
N PHE A 67 -3.14 12.26 -1.76
CA PHE A 67 -2.54 12.95 -0.62
C PHE A 67 -3.02 14.41 -0.52
N GLU A 68 -3.02 15.14 -1.62
CA GLU A 68 -3.51 16.53 -1.67
C GLU A 68 -5.01 16.62 -1.30
N ALA A 69 -5.82 15.66 -1.76
CA ALA A 69 -7.22 15.56 -1.36
C ALA A 69 -7.36 15.33 0.15
N GLY A 70 -6.60 14.42 0.73
CA GLY A 70 -6.57 14.19 2.17
C GLY A 70 -6.18 15.44 2.95
N LEU A 71 -5.06 16.08 2.58
CA LEU A 71 -4.57 17.30 3.23
C LEU A 71 -5.54 18.47 3.13
N SER A 72 -6.25 18.61 2.00
CA SER A 72 -7.24 19.70 1.83
C SER A 72 -8.42 19.57 2.79
N LEU A 73 -8.74 18.33 3.22
CA LEU A 73 -9.83 18.04 4.14
C LEU A 73 -9.37 18.00 5.60
N PHE A 74 -8.20 17.42 5.85
CA PHE A 74 -7.65 17.14 7.18
C PHE A 74 -6.12 17.32 7.18
N PRO A 75 -5.60 18.57 7.23
CA PRO A 75 -4.18 18.86 7.08
C PRO A 75 -3.28 18.12 8.08
N ASP A 76 -3.71 18.03 9.34
CA ASP A 76 -2.92 17.47 10.44
C ASP A 76 -3.27 15.99 10.74
N GLU A 77 -4.32 15.44 10.12
CA GLU A 77 -4.83 14.09 10.37
C GLU A 77 -4.84 13.23 9.10
N THR A 78 -4.00 13.57 8.12
CA THR A 78 -3.80 12.79 6.90
C THR A 78 -2.51 12.00 7.00
N SER A 79 -2.58 10.68 6.78
CA SER A 79 -1.42 9.81 6.82
C SER A 79 -1.53 8.62 5.87
N PHE A 80 -0.40 7.90 5.70
CA PHE A 80 -0.35 6.69 4.88
C PHE A 80 -0.55 5.47 5.75
N TYR A 81 -1.45 4.60 5.33
CA TYR A 81 -1.58 3.28 5.91
C TYR A 81 -0.51 2.35 5.33
N ARG A 82 0.31 1.79 6.19
CA ARG A 82 1.35 0.81 5.84
C ARG A 82 1.12 -0.47 6.62
N PRO A 83 0.68 -1.58 5.98
CA PRO A 83 0.49 -2.86 6.67
C PRO A 83 1.74 -3.28 7.46
N TRP A 84 1.56 -3.85 8.64
CA TRP A 84 2.65 -4.29 9.55
C TRP A 84 3.61 -3.19 10.04
N ASN A 85 3.31 -1.91 9.82
CA ASN A 85 4.13 -0.85 10.40
C ASN A 85 3.70 -0.60 11.86
N ALA A 86 4.64 -0.73 12.79
CA ALA A 86 4.41 -0.48 14.22
C ALA A 86 3.95 0.97 14.52
N GLN A 87 4.23 1.92 13.62
CA GLN A 87 3.74 3.29 13.77
C GLN A 87 2.21 3.38 13.66
N ASN A 88 1.53 2.42 13.01
CA ASN A 88 0.07 2.39 12.94
C ASN A 88 -0.57 2.40 14.34
N GLU A 89 0.02 1.69 15.30
CA GLU A 89 -0.43 1.68 16.68
C GLU A 89 -0.13 3.00 17.40
N LYS A 90 1.08 3.54 17.20
CA LYS A 90 1.51 4.80 17.81
C LYS A 90 0.64 5.98 17.37
N ILE A 91 0.29 6.04 16.08
CA ILE A 91 -0.53 7.10 15.49
C ILE A 91 -2.03 6.83 15.73
N LYS A 92 -2.39 5.67 16.29
CA LYS A 92 -3.79 5.24 16.41
C LYS A 92 -4.51 5.34 15.06
N ILE A 93 -3.96 4.64 14.08
CA ILE A 93 -4.35 4.74 12.67
C ILE A 93 -5.87 4.68 12.42
N ASN A 94 -6.59 3.90 13.23
CA ASN A 94 -8.04 3.79 13.17
C ASN A 94 -8.78 5.08 13.57
N ARG A 95 -8.09 6.06 14.17
CA ARG A 95 -8.65 7.36 14.57
C ARG A 95 -8.26 8.50 13.64
N GLN A 96 -7.39 8.24 12.66
CA GLN A 96 -7.01 9.25 11.66
C GLN A 96 -8.21 9.61 10.78
N ALA A 97 -8.40 10.91 10.53
CA ALA A 97 -9.51 11.39 9.73
C ALA A 97 -9.38 11.03 8.25
N ALA A 98 -8.16 10.98 7.74
CA ALA A 98 -7.86 10.60 6.36
C ALA A 98 -6.68 9.64 6.28
N LEU A 99 -6.86 8.53 5.59
CA LEU A 99 -5.84 7.51 5.36
C LEU A 99 -5.70 7.21 3.88
N ILE A 100 -4.46 7.15 3.41
CA ILE A 100 -4.15 6.77 2.04
C ILE A 100 -3.59 5.36 2.04
N LEU A 101 -4.22 4.49 1.25
CA LEU A 101 -3.86 3.08 1.12
C LEU A 101 -3.40 2.79 -0.30
N THR A 102 -2.40 1.92 -0.42
CA THR A 102 -2.02 1.29 -1.68
C THR A 102 -2.59 -0.13 -1.70
N PRO A 103 -3.62 -0.43 -2.51
CA PRO A 103 -4.17 -1.77 -2.58
C PRO A 103 -3.15 -2.76 -3.15
N PRO A 104 -3.08 -4.01 -2.64
CA PRO A 104 -2.15 -5.01 -3.13
C PRO A 104 -2.60 -5.63 -4.46
N LEU A 105 -2.44 -4.88 -5.54
CA LEU A 105 -2.77 -5.26 -6.93
C LEU A 105 -1.58 -4.99 -7.87
N PRO A 106 -0.55 -5.87 -7.92
CA PRO A 106 0.69 -5.62 -8.66
C PRO A 106 0.49 -5.57 -10.19
N TRP A 107 -0.56 -6.23 -10.69
CA TRP A 107 -0.89 -6.35 -12.10
C TRP A 107 -1.88 -5.29 -12.62
N ALA A 108 -2.38 -4.43 -11.73
CA ALA A 108 -3.27 -3.33 -12.11
C ALA A 108 -2.50 -2.03 -12.27
N GLU A 109 -3.13 -1.02 -12.85
CA GLU A 109 -2.64 0.34 -12.86
C GLU A 109 -2.49 0.90 -11.44
N ASN A 110 -1.77 2.00 -11.30
CA ASN A 110 -1.63 2.69 -10.03
C ASN A 110 -3.00 3.16 -9.54
N ILE A 111 -3.43 2.63 -8.40
CA ILE A 111 -4.65 3.04 -7.73
C ILE A 111 -4.32 3.28 -6.25
N PHE A 112 -4.79 4.40 -5.75
CA PHE A 112 -4.67 4.79 -4.35
C PHE A 112 -6.06 5.03 -3.80
N ILE A 113 -6.31 4.54 -2.59
CA ILE A 113 -7.59 4.73 -1.90
C ILE A 113 -7.39 5.77 -0.81
N LEU A 114 -8.13 6.86 -0.88
CA LEU A 114 -8.32 7.79 0.22
C LEU A 114 -9.52 7.30 1.03
N ALA A 115 -9.29 6.94 2.29
CA ALA A 115 -10.31 6.49 3.23
C ALA A 115 -10.52 7.56 4.31
N LEU A 116 -11.71 8.16 4.32
CA LEU A 116 -12.10 9.24 5.22
C LEU A 116 -12.95 8.69 6.37
N ASP A 117 -12.74 9.16 7.59
CA ASP A 117 -13.59 8.83 8.72
C ASP A 117 -15.02 9.32 8.51
N THR A 118 -15.99 8.40 8.51
CA THR A 118 -17.38 8.70 8.20
C THR A 118 -17.97 9.73 9.15
N LYS A 119 -17.71 9.64 10.44
CA LYS A 119 -18.25 10.56 11.46
C LYS A 119 -17.74 11.98 11.26
N ARG A 120 -16.44 12.12 10.93
CA ARG A 120 -15.83 13.43 10.67
C ARG A 120 -16.35 14.08 9.39
N ILE A 121 -16.79 13.29 8.44
CA ILE A 121 -17.44 13.80 7.22
C ILE A 121 -18.91 14.14 7.48
N GLU A 122 -19.63 13.35 8.27
CA GLU A 122 -21.02 13.65 8.65
C GLU A 122 -21.15 14.97 9.43
N GLU A 123 -20.13 15.34 10.23
CA GLU A 123 -20.06 16.65 10.91
C GLU A 123 -19.96 17.83 9.92
N ASN A 124 -19.39 17.61 8.74
CA ASN A 124 -19.25 18.63 7.70
C ASN A 124 -19.25 18.00 6.29
N PRO A 125 -20.45 17.66 5.75
CA PRO A 125 -20.58 16.98 4.45
C PRO A 125 -20.05 17.81 3.26
N ASP A 126 -20.07 19.12 3.37
CA ASP A 126 -19.61 20.02 2.30
C ASP A 126 -18.11 19.83 1.98
N LYS A 127 -17.35 19.27 2.89
CA LYS A 127 -15.95 18.89 2.63
C LYS A 127 -15.81 17.99 1.41
N LEU A 128 -16.76 17.10 1.15
CA LEU A 128 -16.70 16.19 -0.01
C LEU A 128 -16.71 16.94 -1.35
N LEU A 129 -17.22 18.16 -1.41
CA LEU A 129 -17.21 18.99 -2.62
C LEU A 129 -15.79 19.41 -3.06
N PHE A 130 -14.82 19.33 -2.16
CA PHE A 130 -13.42 19.66 -2.47
C PHE A 130 -12.64 18.47 -3.04
N ILE A 131 -13.21 17.26 -3.05
CA ILE A 131 -12.55 16.07 -3.61
C ILE A 131 -12.60 16.16 -5.15
N ARG A 132 -11.43 16.38 -5.74
CA ARG A 132 -11.24 16.44 -7.19
C ARG A 132 -10.39 15.26 -7.65
N ASN A 133 -10.44 14.96 -8.95
CA ASN A 133 -9.64 13.91 -9.59
C ASN A 133 -9.90 12.49 -9.09
N ALA A 134 -10.96 12.28 -8.30
CA ALA A 134 -11.37 10.93 -7.94
C ALA A 134 -11.84 10.16 -9.18
N ILE A 135 -11.42 8.91 -9.30
CA ILE A 135 -11.75 8.03 -10.42
C ILE A 135 -12.82 7.02 -10.02
N LYS A 136 -13.64 6.63 -11.00
CA LYS A 136 -14.56 5.50 -10.86
C LYS A 136 -13.89 4.25 -11.39
N LEU A 137 -13.92 3.19 -10.60
CA LEU A 137 -13.32 1.92 -10.99
C LEU A 137 -14.29 1.12 -11.87
N PRO A 138 -13.78 0.45 -12.92
CA PRO A 138 -14.52 -0.61 -13.61
C PRO A 138 -14.91 -1.70 -12.62
N PHE A 139 -16.10 -2.29 -12.79
CA PHE A 139 -16.64 -3.30 -11.86
C PHE A 139 -15.68 -4.46 -11.58
N ALA A 140 -15.04 -4.99 -12.63
CA ALA A 140 -14.10 -6.10 -12.49
C ALA A 140 -12.91 -5.74 -11.59
N LEU A 141 -12.43 -4.49 -11.68
CA LEU A 141 -11.31 -4.00 -10.88
C LEU A 141 -11.73 -3.74 -9.42
N GLU A 142 -12.93 -3.21 -9.19
CA GLU A 142 -13.47 -3.02 -7.84
C GLU A 142 -13.64 -4.36 -7.11
N VAL A 143 -14.16 -5.39 -7.80
CA VAL A 143 -14.30 -6.74 -7.25
C VAL A 143 -12.95 -7.36 -6.91
N ALA A 144 -11.96 -7.22 -7.79
CA ALA A 144 -10.61 -7.71 -7.56
C ALA A 144 -9.93 -6.98 -6.38
N MET A 145 -10.10 -5.66 -6.32
CA MET A 145 -9.57 -4.83 -5.24
C MET A 145 -10.19 -5.18 -3.89
N THR A 146 -11.49 -5.39 -3.86
CA THR A 146 -12.20 -5.90 -2.66
C THR A 146 -11.56 -7.20 -2.17
N ARG A 147 -11.32 -8.15 -3.08
CA ARG A 147 -10.68 -9.42 -2.73
C ARG A 147 -9.25 -9.22 -2.24
N SER A 148 -8.49 -8.33 -2.86
CA SER A 148 -7.11 -8.06 -2.44
C SER A 148 -7.03 -7.46 -1.04
N ILE A 149 -7.97 -6.59 -0.67
CA ILE A 149 -8.07 -6.06 0.70
C ILE A 149 -8.38 -7.19 1.70
N TYR A 150 -9.30 -8.11 1.39
CA TYR A 150 -9.54 -9.26 2.26
C TYR A 150 -8.34 -10.21 2.35
N ASN A 151 -7.60 -10.39 1.27
CA ASN A 151 -6.33 -11.14 1.30
C ASN A 151 -5.30 -10.45 2.21
N LEU A 152 -5.27 -9.10 2.21
CA LEU A 152 -4.40 -8.33 3.10
C LEU A 152 -4.82 -8.50 4.58
N ILE A 153 -6.11 -8.42 4.89
CA ILE A 153 -6.63 -8.65 6.25
C ILE A 153 -6.21 -10.04 6.75
N LYS A 154 -6.35 -11.07 5.92
CA LYS A 154 -5.89 -12.42 6.25
C LYS A 154 -4.38 -12.46 6.48
N ALA A 155 -3.58 -11.88 5.60
CA ALA A 155 -2.13 -11.85 5.73
C ALA A 155 -1.66 -11.10 6.99
N LEU A 156 -2.39 -10.06 7.43
CA LEU A 156 -2.11 -9.34 8.67
C LEU A 156 -2.25 -10.24 9.92
N GLN A 157 -3.13 -11.23 9.87
CA GLN A 157 -3.32 -12.19 10.96
C GLN A 157 -2.25 -13.30 10.94
N GLU A 158 -1.75 -13.67 9.77
CA GLU A 158 -0.84 -14.81 9.58
C GLU A 158 0.63 -14.43 9.69
N ARG A 159 1.04 -13.24 9.19
CA ARG A 159 2.43 -12.82 9.12
C ARG A 159 2.86 -12.07 10.39
N GLN A 160 4.06 -12.36 10.85
CA GLN A 160 4.61 -11.83 12.09
C GLN A 160 5.98 -11.18 11.86
N GLU A 161 6.45 -10.43 12.84
CA GLU A 161 7.76 -9.75 12.82
C GLU A 161 8.93 -10.69 12.49
N LYS A 162 8.88 -11.95 12.96
CA LYS A 162 9.89 -12.97 12.66
C LYS A 162 10.07 -13.26 11.17
N ASP A 163 9.04 -12.99 10.34
CA ASP A 163 9.10 -13.27 8.91
C ASP A 163 10.00 -12.29 8.16
N TRP A 164 10.34 -11.16 8.77
CA TRP A 164 11.22 -10.14 8.21
C TRP A 164 12.54 -9.98 8.96
N PHE A 165 12.57 -10.17 10.30
CA PHE A 165 13.80 -9.94 11.08
C PHE A 165 14.92 -10.92 10.72
N ILE A 166 14.64 -12.06 10.10
CA ILE A 166 15.65 -13.04 9.67
C ILE A 166 16.64 -12.46 8.66
N TYR A 167 16.33 -11.35 8.02
CA TYR A 167 17.19 -10.66 7.06
C TYR A 167 17.99 -9.51 7.70
N ASP A 168 17.71 -9.15 8.94
CA ASP A 168 18.32 -8.03 9.66
C ASP A 168 19.84 -8.04 9.68
N PRO A 169 20.53 -9.18 9.80
CA PRO A 169 22.00 -9.20 9.81
C PRO A 169 22.66 -8.57 8.57
N VAL A 170 21.93 -8.48 7.47
CA VAL A 170 22.40 -7.81 6.24
C VAL A 170 21.74 -6.46 6.06
N LEU A 171 20.42 -6.39 6.22
CA LEU A 171 19.64 -5.22 5.86
C LEU A 171 19.83 -4.04 6.83
N THR A 172 19.97 -4.30 8.13
CA THR A 172 20.09 -3.22 9.13
C THR A 172 21.42 -2.45 9.05
N LYS A 173 22.37 -2.90 8.26
CA LYS A 173 23.57 -2.12 7.94
C LYS A 173 23.21 -0.85 7.15
N TYR A 174 22.24 -0.94 6.23
CA TYR A 174 21.90 0.11 5.28
C TYR A 174 20.54 0.75 5.51
N TRP A 175 19.67 0.10 6.29
CA TRP A 175 18.30 0.56 6.54
C TRP A 175 17.90 0.48 8.01
N ASN A 176 17.02 1.37 8.41
CA ASN A 176 16.18 1.20 9.60
C ASN A 176 14.95 0.41 9.19
N ARG A 177 14.72 -0.75 9.80
CA ARG A 177 13.57 -1.58 9.48
C ARG A 177 12.41 -1.36 10.45
N GLU A 178 11.20 -1.22 9.91
CA GLU A 178 9.94 -1.17 10.65
C GLU A 178 8.94 -2.13 9.98
N GLY A 179 8.70 -3.29 10.59
CA GLY A 179 7.99 -4.38 9.93
C GLY A 179 8.70 -4.79 8.62
N PRO A 180 8.00 -4.85 7.49
CA PRO A 180 8.63 -5.11 6.19
C PRO A 180 9.32 -3.89 5.57
N TYR A 181 9.16 -2.69 6.13
CA TYR A 181 9.61 -1.43 5.52
C TYR A 181 11.05 -1.10 5.91
N LEU A 182 11.83 -0.66 4.92
CA LEU A 182 13.24 -0.34 5.01
C LEU A 182 13.47 1.13 4.69
N PHE A 183 13.74 1.93 5.69
CA PHE A 183 14.05 3.36 5.57
C PHE A 183 15.57 3.52 5.45
N PRO A 184 16.11 4.23 4.42
CA PRO A 184 17.54 4.35 4.19
C PRO A 184 18.27 4.96 5.38
N LYS A 185 19.44 4.38 5.74
CA LYS A 185 20.46 4.98 6.58
C LYS A 185 21.54 5.67 5.76
N VAL A 186 21.73 5.21 4.53
CA VAL A 186 22.68 5.79 3.58
C VAL A 186 22.28 7.24 3.34
N PRO A 187 23.22 8.21 3.37
CA PRO A 187 22.93 9.60 3.09
C PRO A 187 22.28 9.80 1.72
N LYS A 188 21.41 10.80 1.60
CA LYS A 188 20.65 11.04 0.37
C LYS A 188 21.57 11.22 -0.85
N ASP A 189 22.71 11.90 -0.66
CA ASP A 189 23.66 12.17 -1.74
C ASP A 189 24.33 10.89 -2.28
N ASN A 190 24.45 9.86 -1.44
CA ASN A 190 25.02 8.55 -1.80
C ASN A 190 23.95 7.54 -2.24
N TYR A 191 22.67 7.91 -2.20
CA TYR A 191 21.60 6.93 -2.39
C TYR A 191 21.52 6.39 -3.82
N THR A 192 21.83 7.20 -4.82
CA THR A 192 21.84 6.76 -6.22
C THR A 192 22.91 5.69 -6.45
N ASP A 193 24.12 5.91 -5.92
CA ASP A 193 25.22 4.95 -6.04
C ASP A 193 24.93 3.68 -5.27
N PHE A 194 24.31 3.81 -4.10
CA PHE A 194 23.84 2.67 -3.32
C PHE A 194 22.75 1.88 -4.06
N ALA A 195 21.82 2.55 -4.74
CA ALA A 195 20.80 1.87 -5.52
C ALA A 195 21.39 1.09 -6.70
N LEU A 196 22.38 1.66 -7.39
CA LEU A 196 23.13 0.98 -8.45
C LEU A 196 23.90 -0.23 -7.91
N HIS A 197 24.58 -0.07 -6.77
CA HIS A 197 25.26 -1.18 -6.11
C HIS A 197 24.29 -2.32 -5.71
N CYS A 198 23.12 -1.97 -5.18
CA CYS A 198 22.08 -2.98 -4.91
C CYS A 198 21.63 -3.69 -6.18
N LEU A 199 21.49 -2.97 -7.29
CA LEU A 199 21.12 -3.54 -8.58
C LEU A 199 22.19 -4.53 -9.08
N ASP A 200 23.49 -4.18 -8.96
CA ASP A 200 24.61 -5.09 -9.26
C ASP A 200 24.59 -6.35 -8.38
N CYS A 201 24.09 -6.22 -7.15
CA CYS A 201 23.85 -7.35 -6.27
C CYS A 201 22.57 -8.14 -6.61
N GLY A 202 21.82 -7.74 -7.63
CA GLY A 202 20.55 -8.37 -8.03
C GLY A 202 19.35 -7.96 -7.17
N ILE A 203 19.46 -6.83 -6.47
CA ILE A 203 18.41 -6.34 -5.57
C ILE A 203 17.89 -5.01 -6.08
N VAL A 204 16.62 -4.97 -6.49
CA VAL A 204 15.94 -3.71 -6.85
C VAL A 204 15.36 -3.09 -5.59
N ILE A 205 15.80 -1.90 -5.22
CA ILE A 205 15.29 -1.11 -4.09
C ILE A 205 14.39 0.03 -4.59
N SER A 206 13.74 0.76 -3.69
CA SER A 206 12.97 1.96 -4.07
C SER A 206 13.87 2.97 -4.79
N PRO A 207 13.46 3.50 -5.95
CA PRO A 207 14.23 4.56 -6.61
C PRO A 207 14.10 5.91 -5.90
N ASP A 208 13.06 6.09 -5.08
CA ASP A 208 12.83 7.30 -4.31
C ASP A 208 13.35 7.12 -2.87
N TYR A 209 14.28 7.98 -2.49
CA TYR A 209 14.85 8.02 -1.14
C TYR A 209 13.79 8.15 -0.03
N ASN A 210 12.72 8.89 -0.29
CA ASN A 210 11.67 9.15 0.69
C ASN A 210 10.64 8.02 0.79
N GLN A 211 10.68 7.06 -0.14
CA GLN A 211 9.80 5.90 -0.14
C GLN A 211 10.55 4.67 0.35
N PRO A 212 10.07 3.98 1.38
CA PRO A 212 10.76 2.81 1.90
C PRO A 212 10.78 1.68 0.87
N SER A 213 11.88 0.96 0.84
CA SER A 213 11.92 -0.38 0.22
C SER A 213 11.14 -1.37 1.10
N ILE A 214 10.74 -2.51 0.54
CA ILE A 214 9.91 -3.49 1.26
C ILE A 214 10.62 -4.85 1.19
N VAL A 215 10.81 -5.49 2.34
CA VAL A 215 11.33 -6.86 2.43
C VAL A 215 10.28 -7.81 1.86
N PRO A 216 10.61 -8.64 0.85
CA PRO A 216 9.66 -9.61 0.33
C PRO A 216 9.38 -10.71 1.36
N PHE A 217 8.12 -11.07 1.51
CA PHE A 217 7.73 -12.16 2.39
C PHE A 217 8.16 -13.50 1.79
N GLY A 218 8.81 -14.35 2.62
CA GLY A 218 9.22 -15.70 2.22
C GLY A 218 10.36 -15.74 1.19
N ALA A 219 11.12 -14.66 1.01
CA ALA A 219 12.30 -14.67 0.15
C ALA A 219 13.37 -15.64 0.69
N ASP A 220 14.09 -16.26 -0.23
CA ASP A 220 15.26 -17.06 0.15
C ASP A 220 16.33 -16.17 0.81
N ARG A 221 16.94 -16.66 1.89
CA ARG A 221 18.04 -15.96 2.58
C ARG A 221 19.23 -15.68 1.67
N GLY A 222 19.43 -16.52 0.65
CA GLY A 222 20.48 -16.38 -0.35
C GLY A 222 20.37 -15.12 -1.20
N VAL A 223 19.18 -14.53 -1.33
CA VAL A 223 18.92 -13.31 -2.12
C VAL A 223 19.84 -12.16 -1.70
N PHE A 224 20.17 -12.06 -0.41
CA PHE A 224 21.01 -10.99 0.12
C PHE A 224 22.49 -11.34 0.24
N THR A 225 22.91 -12.52 -0.23
CA THR A 225 24.29 -13.01 -0.08
C THR A 225 25.29 -12.13 -0.84
N LYS A 226 24.95 -11.66 -2.04
CA LYS A 226 25.84 -10.77 -2.80
C LYS A 226 26.06 -9.45 -2.06
N LEU A 227 25.01 -8.81 -1.56
CA LEU A 227 25.11 -7.57 -0.79
C LEU A 227 25.91 -7.75 0.51
N LYS A 228 25.81 -8.93 1.13
CA LYS A 228 26.61 -9.28 2.31
C LYS A 228 28.09 -9.38 1.98
N ASN A 229 28.44 -10.04 0.86
CA ASN A 229 29.81 -10.33 0.46
C ASN A 229 30.49 -9.15 -0.25
N SER A 230 29.72 -8.25 -0.83
CA SER A 230 30.20 -7.01 -1.45
C SER A 230 29.50 -5.82 -0.77
N PRO A 231 29.99 -5.40 0.40
CA PRO A 231 29.38 -4.32 1.14
C PRO A 231 29.57 -2.97 0.43
N PHE A 232 28.54 -2.14 0.48
CA PHE A 232 28.62 -0.73 0.06
C PHE A 232 29.24 0.10 1.19
N GLU A 233 30.21 0.95 0.84
CA GLU A 233 30.85 1.89 1.75
C GLU A 233 30.40 3.32 1.40
N TYR A 234 30.00 4.13 2.42
CA TYR A 234 29.48 5.48 2.25
C TYR A 234 29.87 6.39 3.42
#